data_b02463f0afbbf483a9b5daad0555df30
#
_entry.id   b02463f0afbbf483a9b5daad0555df30
#
_cell.length_a   1.000
_cell.length_b   1.000
_cell.length_c   1.000
_cell.angle_alpha   90.00
_cell.angle_beta   90.00
_cell.angle_gamma   90.00
#
_symmetry.space_group_name_H-M   'P 1'
#
loop_
_entity.id
_entity.type
_entity.pdbx_description
1 polymer ?
#
loop_
_entity_poly.entity_id
_entity_poly.type
_entity_poly.pdbx_seq_one_letter_code
_entity_poly.pdbx_strand_id
1 'polypeptide(L)'
;MAFAPTGAPRHLTVFLDAGHGGPDPGAVGTTESGRTIYEADLTLRVELDTTAILRAAGFRVVVSRTRDTSVLRLGPGDLSGRVFTVQGSHHDVLARDVCANEAHANLLVGIYFDAGAPSYAGAVTGYDAVRPFARENLRFAKLLQTDVLAAMNALGWGIPSEGVQSDTGLGSALNSQALAYGHLVLLGPAYGDYVATPSRMPGALIEPLFITDPFEGSIAASRHGQEVIARAMAKAIDQYFAPGA
;
A
#
# COMPACT_ATOMS: atom_id res chain seq x y z
N MET A 1 -11.67 -8.13 -3.71
CA MET A 1 -12.31 -9.43 -3.33
C MET A 1 -12.40 -9.54 -1.83
N ALA A 2 -13.46 -10.16 -1.28
CA ALA A 2 -13.66 -10.27 0.18
C ALA A 2 -13.40 -11.70 0.68
N PHE A 3 -12.69 -11.81 1.81
CA PHE A 3 -12.35 -13.06 2.46
C PHE A 3 -12.88 -13.06 3.90
N ALA A 4 -13.64 -14.11 4.24
CA ALA A 4 -14.08 -14.33 5.61
C ALA A 4 -12.89 -14.69 6.53
N PRO A 5 -12.96 -14.39 7.83
CA PRO A 5 -12.00 -14.86 8.80
C PRO A 5 -11.95 -16.40 8.82
N THR A 6 -10.79 -16.94 9.14
CA THR A 6 -10.59 -18.40 9.39
C THR A 6 -10.38 -18.69 10.88
N GLY A 7 -10.00 -17.67 11.67
CA GLY A 7 -10.00 -17.71 13.13
C GLY A 7 -11.30 -17.16 13.74
N ALA A 8 -11.33 -17.01 15.06
CA ALA A 8 -12.47 -16.45 15.79
C ALA A 8 -12.80 -15.01 15.29
N PRO A 9 -14.03 -14.75 14.83
CA PRO A 9 -14.35 -13.48 14.18
C PRO A 9 -14.23 -12.28 15.14
N ARG A 10 -13.53 -11.24 14.68
CA ARG A 10 -13.40 -9.96 15.41
C ARG A 10 -14.47 -8.93 15.03
N HIS A 11 -15.24 -9.18 13.98
CA HIS A 11 -16.20 -8.25 13.38
C HIS A 11 -15.56 -6.94 12.89
N LEU A 12 -14.29 -6.99 12.51
CA LEU A 12 -13.51 -5.91 11.94
C LEU A 12 -13.13 -6.25 10.51
N THR A 13 -13.22 -5.26 9.61
CA THR A 13 -12.84 -5.38 8.21
C THR A 13 -11.60 -4.54 7.93
N VAL A 14 -10.57 -5.17 7.37
CA VAL A 14 -9.37 -4.50 6.87
C VAL A 14 -9.40 -4.52 5.34
N PHE A 15 -9.20 -3.37 4.71
CA PHE A 15 -8.96 -3.27 3.28
C PHE A 15 -7.46 -3.20 3.04
N LEU A 16 -6.95 -4.16 2.28
CA LEU A 16 -5.56 -4.15 1.81
C LEU A 16 -5.55 -3.73 0.36
N ASP A 17 -4.63 -2.85 0.01
CA ASP A 17 -4.44 -2.34 -1.33
C ASP A 17 -3.03 -2.65 -1.84
N ALA A 18 -2.90 -3.70 -2.64
CA ALA A 18 -1.70 -3.93 -3.43
C ALA A 18 -1.63 -2.89 -4.55
N GLY A 19 -0.72 -1.94 -4.44
CA GLY A 19 -0.52 -0.90 -5.45
C GLY A 19 -0.29 -1.46 -6.84
N HIS A 20 -0.61 -0.66 -7.87
CA HIS A 20 -0.40 -1.00 -9.28
C HIS A 20 -1.21 -2.23 -9.76
N GLY A 21 -0.83 -2.80 -10.90
CA GLY A 21 -1.40 -4.03 -11.46
C GLY A 21 -2.02 -3.85 -12.85
N GLY A 22 -2.00 -4.93 -13.65
CA GLY A 22 -2.50 -4.95 -15.02
C GLY A 22 -1.74 -4.00 -15.95
N PRO A 23 -2.38 -2.91 -16.45
CA PRO A 23 -1.72 -1.92 -17.30
C PRO A 23 -0.61 -1.10 -16.61
N ASP A 24 -0.52 -1.15 -15.29
CA ASP A 24 0.43 -0.41 -14.47
C ASP A 24 1.38 -1.38 -13.74
N PRO A 25 2.60 -1.59 -14.23
CA PRO A 25 3.57 -2.44 -13.55
C PRO A 25 4.14 -1.83 -12.26
N GLY A 26 3.87 -0.54 -11.99
CA GLY A 26 4.55 0.23 -10.98
C GLY A 26 6.01 0.49 -11.32
N ALA A 27 6.81 0.70 -10.32
CA ALA A 27 8.25 0.84 -10.48
C ALA A 27 8.89 -0.46 -11.01
N VAL A 28 9.97 -0.28 -11.77
CA VAL A 28 10.79 -1.38 -12.28
C VAL A 28 12.12 -1.37 -11.55
N GLY A 29 12.38 -2.43 -10.81
CA GLY A 29 13.58 -2.59 -10.02
C GLY A 29 14.48 -3.72 -10.53
N THR A 30 15.53 -3.97 -9.76
CA THR A 30 16.48 -5.05 -10.06
C THR A 30 16.98 -5.70 -8.78
N THR A 31 17.32 -6.97 -8.86
CA THR A 31 17.99 -7.69 -7.78
C THR A 31 19.50 -7.66 -7.94
N GLU A 32 20.26 -8.02 -6.90
CA GLU A 32 21.73 -8.17 -6.98
C GLU A 32 22.18 -9.16 -8.06
N SER A 33 21.33 -10.14 -8.41
CA SER A 33 21.59 -11.07 -9.51
C SER A 33 21.27 -10.50 -10.90
N GLY A 34 20.81 -9.25 -10.99
CA GLY A 34 20.42 -8.60 -12.23
C GLY A 34 19.05 -8.99 -12.76
N ARG A 35 18.21 -9.68 -11.95
CA ARG A 35 16.83 -10.02 -12.34
C ARG A 35 15.95 -8.77 -12.24
N THR A 36 15.24 -8.46 -13.31
CA THR A 36 14.20 -7.40 -13.31
C THR A 36 13.02 -7.83 -12.45
N ILE A 37 12.49 -6.90 -11.68
CA ILE A 37 11.33 -7.05 -10.82
C ILE A 37 10.36 -5.90 -11.04
N TYR A 38 9.07 -6.17 -10.84
CA TYR A 38 7.98 -5.20 -11.01
C TYR A 38 7.25 -5.01 -9.70
N GLU A 39 7.00 -3.77 -9.34
CA GLU A 39 6.34 -3.43 -8.06
C GLU A 39 4.98 -4.10 -7.93
N ALA A 40 4.18 -4.12 -9.00
CA ALA A 40 2.87 -4.76 -9.01
C ALA A 40 2.87 -6.23 -8.57
N ASP A 41 3.92 -6.98 -8.91
CA ASP A 41 4.07 -8.39 -8.49
C ASP A 41 4.41 -8.50 -7.00
N LEU A 42 5.25 -7.59 -6.51
CA LEU A 42 5.73 -7.59 -5.12
C LEU A 42 4.61 -7.20 -4.15
N THR A 43 3.89 -6.12 -4.46
CA THR A 43 2.77 -5.64 -3.65
C THR A 43 1.67 -6.69 -3.54
N LEU A 44 1.33 -7.35 -4.64
CA LEU A 44 0.35 -8.43 -4.66
C LEU A 44 0.75 -9.61 -3.75
N ARG A 45 2.03 -9.98 -3.75
CA ARG A 45 2.51 -11.07 -2.89
C ARG A 45 2.38 -10.74 -1.43
N VAL A 46 2.83 -9.55 -1.03
CA VAL A 46 2.71 -9.07 0.36
C VAL A 46 1.26 -8.97 0.78
N GLU A 47 0.36 -8.47 -0.08
CA GLU A 47 -1.08 -8.39 0.18
C GLU A 47 -1.69 -9.78 0.46
N LEU A 48 -1.39 -10.77 -0.38
CA LEU A 48 -1.95 -12.12 -0.24
C LEU A 48 -1.43 -12.83 1.02
N ASP A 49 -0.16 -12.65 1.35
CA ASP A 49 0.43 -13.21 2.57
C ASP A 49 -0.15 -12.54 3.83
N THR A 50 -0.27 -11.20 3.82
CA THR A 50 -0.91 -10.44 4.91
C THR A 50 -2.38 -10.86 5.07
N THR A 51 -3.09 -11.07 3.97
CA THR A 51 -4.48 -11.56 3.96
C THR A 51 -4.61 -12.88 4.70
N ALA A 52 -3.74 -13.85 4.42
CA ALA A 52 -3.79 -15.16 5.08
C ALA A 52 -3.60 -15.04 6.61
N ILE A 53 -2.67 -14.21 7.05
CA ILE A 53 -2.37 -13.98 8.47
C ILE A 53 -3.53 -13.29 9.17
N LEU A 54 -4.07 -12.22 8.59
CA LEU A 54 -5.18 -11.45 9.19
C LEU A 54 -6.47 -12.29 9.28
N ARG A 55 -6.75 -13.13 8.29
CA ARG A 55 -7.89 -14.04 8.34
C ARG A 55 -7.76 -15.03 9.50
N ALA A 56 -6.56 -15.58 9.71
CA ALA A 56 -6.28 -16.47 10.85
C ALA A 56 -6.42 -15.73 12.19
N ALA A 57 -6.09 -14.44 12.24
CA ALA A 57 -6.28 -13.57 13.39
C ALA A 57 -7.73 -13.08 13.61
N GLY A 58 -8.69 -13.51 12.77
CA GLY A 58 -10.11 -13.24 12.93
C GLY A 58 -10.65 -12.01 12.21
N PHE A 59 -9.86 -11.35 11.37
CA PHE A 59 -10.33 -10.22 10.55
C PHE A 59 -11.06 -10.70 9.28
N ARG A 60 -12.09 -9.97 8.90
CA ARG A 60 -12.56 -9.97 7.51
C ARG A 60 -11.56 -9.14 6.70
N VAL A 61 -11.06 -9.68 5.59
CA VAL A 61 -10.11 -8.97 4.73
C VAL A 61 -10.75 -8.74 3.37
N VAL A 62 -10.69 -7.52 2.89
CA VAL A 62 -11.05 -7.18 1.52
C VAL A 62 -9.79 -6.69 0.84
N VAL A 63 -9.50 -7.22 -0.34
CA VAL A 63 -8.30 -6.88 -1.10
C VAL A 63 -8.67 -6.18 -2.39
N SER A 64 -7.83 -5.29 -2.85
CA SER A 64 -8.02 -4.56 -4.10
C SER A 64 -8.00 -5.52 -5.30
N ARG A 65 -7.08 -6.47 -5.33
CA ARG A 65 -6.91 -7.43 -6.41
C ARG A 65 -6.35 -8.76 -5.89
N THR A 66 -6.49 -9.84 -6.64
CA THR A 66 -5.96 -11.17 -6.28
C THR A 66 -5.05 -11.75 -7.35
N ARG A 67 -4.80 -10.98 -8.40
CA ARG A 67 -3.95 -11.31 -9.53
C ARG A 67 -3.45 -10.02 -10.17
N ASP A 68 -2.58 -10.12 -11.13
CA ASP A 68 -2.12 -8.97 -11.89
C ASP A 68 -3.24 -8.42 -12.80
N THR A 69 -4.02 -7.49 -12.26
CA THR A 69 -5.13 -6.80 -12.94
C THR A 69 -5.30 -5.40 -12.37
N SER A 70 -5.87 -4.48 -13.15
CA SER A 70 -6.46 -3.25 -12.64
C SER A 70 -7.58 -3.53 -11.64
N VAL A 71 -7.82 -2.61 -10.73
CA VAL A 71 -9.02 -2.57 -9.87
C VAL A 71 -10.17 -1.93 -10.64
N LEU A 72 -9.86 -0.88 -11.40
CA LEU A 72 -10.78 -0.24 -12.31
C LEU A 72 -11.32 -1.22 -13.36
N ARG A 73 -12.63 -1.18 -13.59
CA ARG A 73 -13.19 -1.74 -14.81
C ARG A 73 -12.87 -0.79 -15.97
N LEU A 74 -11.94 -1.22 -16.83
CA LEU A 74 -11.42 -0.40 -17.92
C LEU A 74 -12.52 0.06 -18.88
N GLY A 75 -12.48 1.33 -19.24
CA GLY A 75 -13.36 2.00 -20.18
C GLY A 75 -12.58 2.72 -21.29
N PRO A 76 -13.29 3.35 -22.24
CA PRO A 76 -12.67 4.19 -23.26
C PRO A 76 -11.85 5.32 -22.64
N GLY A 77 -10.62 5.51 -23.09
CA GLY A 77 -9.73 6.57 -22.63
C GLY A 77 -8.87 6.22 -21.39
N ASP A 78 -9.11 5.10 -20.72
CA ASP A 78 -8.26 4.67 -19.61
C ASP A 78 -6.90 4.12 -20.07
N LEU A 79 -6.82 3.66 -21.32
CA LEU A 79 -5.60 3.09 -21.89
C LEU A 79 -5.08 3.88 -23.08
N SER A 80 -3.75 3.95 -23.19
CA SER A 80 -3.00 4.28 -24.40
C SER A 80 -2.16 3.06 -24.77
N GLY A 81 -2.62 2.30 -25.75
CA GLY A 81 -2.06 0.99 -26.06
C GLY A 81 -2.33 -0.02 -24.92
N ARG A 82 -1.28 -0.47 -24.23
CA ARG A 82 -1.35 -1.46 -23.15
C ARG A 82 -1.11 -0.86 -21.75
N VAL A 83 -0.84 0.43 -21.68
CA VAL A 83 -0.57 1.13 -20.42
C VAL A 83 -1.69 2.09 -20.09
N PHE A 84 -1.86 2.42 -18.84
CA PHE A 84 -2.80 3.46 -18.45
C PHE A 84 -2.44 4.82 -19.06
N THR A 85 -3.46 5.58 -19.43
CA THR A 85 -3.34 7.04 -19.49
C THR A 85 -3.18 7.58 -18.06
N VAL A 86 -2.75 8.84 -17.91
CA VAL A 86 -2.72 9.51 -16.60
C VAL A 86 -4.10 9.50 -15.94
N GLN A 87 -5.16 9.68 -16.74
CA GLN A 87 -6.54 9.59 -16.26
C GLN A 87 -6.91 8.17 -15.83
N GLY A 88 -6.54 7.15 -16.61
CA GLY A 88 -6.80 5.75 -16.28
C GLY A 88 -6.12 5.32 -14.99
N SER A 89 -4.86 5.72 -14.79
CA SER A 89 -4.14 5.49 -13.53
C SER A 89 -4.84 6.15 -12.35
N HIS A 90 -5.27 7.41 -12.49
CA HIS A 90 -6.02 8.11 -11.47
C HIS A 90 -7.35 7.42 -11.15
N HIS A 91 -8.10 7.01 -12.17
CA HIS A 91 -9.37 6.27 -12.00
C HIS A 91 -9.16 4.93 -11.30
N ASP A 92 -8.04 4.23 -11.55
CA ASP A 92 -7.73 2.97 -10.87
C ASP A 92 -7.52 3.16 -9.37
N VAL A 93 -6.85 4.24 -8.98
CA VAL A 93 -6.69 4.56 -7.55
C VAL A 93 -8.03 4.96 -6.91
N LEU A 94 -8.85 5.76 -7.59
CA LEU A 94 -10.20 6.09 -7.09
C LEU A 94 -11.08 4.84 -6.95
N ALA A 95 -10.96 3.85 -7.83
CA ALA A 95 -11.69 2.59 -7.72
C ALA A 95 -11.32 1.81 -6.46
N ARG A 96 -10.08 1.94 -5.96
CA ARG A 96 -9.62 1.34 -4.69
C ARG A 96 -10.32 1.97 -3.51
N ASP A 97 -10.45 3.30 -3.48
CA ASP A 97 -11.22 4.04 -2.46
C ASP A 97 -12.68 3.60 -2.43
N VAL A 98 -13.30 3.49 -3.61
CA VAL A 98 -14.68 3.00 -3.73
C VAL A 98 -14.79 1.58 -3.18
N CYS A 99 -13.88 0.67 -3.53
CA CYS A 99 -13.86 -0.70 -3.00
C CYS A 99 -13.71 -0.74 -1.47
N ALA A 100 -12.86 0.09 -0.90
CA ALA A 100 -12.68 0.20 0.56
C ALA A 100 -13.95 0.70 1.25
N ASN A 101 -14.60 1.70 0.66
CA ASN A 101 -15.85 2.28 1.16
C ASN A 101 -17.01 1.28 1.11
N GLU A 102 -17.20 0.57 -0.02
CA GLU A 102 -18.23 -0.47 -0.18
C GLU A 102 -17.98 -1.68 0.72
N ALA A 103 -16.72 -1.95 1.04
CA ALA A 103 -16.36 -2.98 2.00
C ALA A 103 -16.74 -2.61 3.45
N HIS A 104 -17.09 -1.36 3.71
CA HIS A 104 -17.22 -0.78 5.06
C HIS A 104 -15.99 -1.09 5.91
N ALA A 105 -14.80 -0.87 5.33
CA ALA A 105 -13.55 -1.18 6.01
C ALA A 105 -13.35 -0.29 7.25
N ASN A 106 -12.78 -0.86 8.30
CA ASN A 106 -12.42 -0.15 9.52
C ASN A 106 -11.01 0.45 9.42
N LEU A 107 -10.20 -0.08 8.49
CA LEU A 107 -8.83 0.35 8.24
C LEU A 107 -8.47 0.09 6.78
N LEU A 108 -7.76 1.04 6.15
CA LEU A 108 -7.17 0.93 4.83
C LEU A 108 -5.64 0.84 4.95
N VAL A 109 -5.03 -0.07 4.21
CA VAL A 109 -3.57 -0.27 4.18
C VAL A 109 -3.09 -0.30 2.75
N GLY A 110 -2.39 0.74 2.31
CA GLY A 110 -1.68 0.77 1.04
C GLY A 110 -0.35 0.03 1.15
N ILE A 111 -0.07 -0.85 0.21
CA ILE A 111 1.15 -1.65 0.10
C ILE A 111 1.83 -1.29 -1.21
N TYR A 112 2.95 -0.61 -1.12
CA TYR A 112 3.73 -0.12 -2.26
C TYR A 112 5.21 -0.43 -2.04
N PHE A 113 6.05 -0.14 -3.03
CA PHE A 113 7.51 -0.17 -2.92
C PHE A 113 8.07 1.09 -3.56
N ASP A 114 9.08 1.66 -2.95
CA ASP A 114 9.68 2.89 -3.42
C ASP A 114 10.67 2.66 -4.58
N ALA A 115 10.94 3.72 -5.31
CA ALA A 115 11.87 3.74 -6.41
C ALA A 115 12.58 5.09 -6.53
N GLY A 116 13.86 5.05 -6.88
CA GLY A 116 14.66 6.25 -7.04
C GLY A 116 16.00 5.94 -7.69
N ALA A 117 17.03 6.72 -7.35
CA ALA A 117 18.38 6.38 -7.72
C ALA A 117 18.77 5.03 -7.09
N PRO A 118 19.65 4.21 -7.72
CA PRO A 118 20.05 2.90 -7.20
C PRO A 118 20.76 2.93 -5.83
N SER A 119 21.09 4.10 -5.32
CA SER A 119 21.66 4.32 -3.98
C SER A 119 20.63 4.76 -2.94
N TYR A 120 19.37 4.92 -3.32
CA TYR A 120 18.29 5.24 -2.39
C TYR A 120 17.80 3.95 -1.75
N ALA A 121 17.66 3.96 -0.44
CA ALA A 121 17.30 2.81 0.36
C ALA A 121 16.48 3.25 1.56
N GLY A 122 15.61 2.38 2.05
CA GLY A 122 14.91 2.62 3.30
C GLY A 122 13.42 2.31 3.28
N ALA A 123 12.80 2.48 4.44
CA ALA A 123 11.37 2.30 4.62
C ALA A 123 10.69 3.63 4.95
N VAL A 124 9.61 3.95 4.27
CA VAL A 124 8.75 5.11 4.54
C VAL A 124 7.30 4.70 4.73
N THR A 125 6.59 5.38 5.62
CA THR A 125 5.14 5.21 5.77
C THR A 125 4.43 6.55 5.66
N GLY A 126 3.52 6.64 4.70
CA GLY A 126 2.72 7.82 4.43
C GLY A 126 1.37 7.78 5.15
N TYR A 127 0.91 8.96 5.60
CA TYR A 127 -0.42 9.15 6.16
C TYR A 127 -0.98 10.52 5.77
N ASP A 128 -2.29 10.64 5.64
CA ASP A 128 -2.92 11.96 5.47
C ASP A 128 -3.12 12.65 6.82
N ALA A 129 -2.65 13.91 6.90
CA ALA A 129 -2.64 14.71 8.13
C ALA A 129 -3.84 15.67 8.26
N VAL A 130 -4.73 15.74 7.24
CA VAL A 130 -5.83 16.72 7.22
C VAL A 130 -7.23 16.09 7.32
N ARG A 131 -7.34 14.75 7.20
CA ARG A 131 -8.61 14.02 7.34
C ARG A 131 -9.15 14.11 8.77
N PRO A 132 -10.46 13.99 8.97
CA PRO A 132 -11.06 13.98 10.33
C PRO A 132 -10.45 12.96 11.28
N PHE A 133 -9.87 11.87 10.74
CA PHE A 133 -9.20 10.79 11.45
C PHE A 133 -7.67 10.82 11.30
N ALA A 134 -7.08 12.00 11.09
CA ALA A 134 -5.62 12.17 10.92
C ALA A 134 -4.80 11.63 12.10
N ARG A 135 -5.35 11.69 13.31
CA ARG A 135 -4.71 11.17 14.52
C ARG A 135 -4.61 9.63 14.48
N GLU A 136 -5.68 8.99 14.04
CA GLU A 136 -5.76 7.55 13.84
C GLU A 136 -4.84 7.10 12.70
N ASN A 137 -4.78 7.87 11.60
CA ASN A 137 -3.84 7.65 10.49
C ASN A 137 -2.40 7.67 10.98
N LEU A 138 -2.00 8.73 11.69
CA LEU A 138 -0.65 8.86 12.24
C LEU A 138 -0.30 7.73 13.22
N ARG A 139 -1.25 7.35 14.08
CA ARG A 139 -1.06 6.23 15.01
C ARG A 139 -0.78 4.94 14.26
N PHE A 140 -1.59 4.65 13.25
CA PHE A 140 -1.41 3.45 12.44
C PHE A 140 -0.11 3.48 11.63
N ALA A 141 0.21 4.61 10.99
CA ALA A 141 1.45 4.79 10.24
C ALA A 141 2.70 4.55 11.12
N LYS A 142 2.68 5.02 12.37
CA LYS A 142 3.78 4.77 13.32
C LYS A 142 3.93 3.28 13.66
N LEU A 143 2.82 2.55 13.84
CA LEU A 143 2.85 1.11 14.09
C LEU A 143 3.42 0.36 12.88
N LEU A 144 2.96 0.68 11.67
CA LEU A 144 3.47 0.09 10.42
C LEU A 144 4.97 0.32 10.29
N GLN A 145 5.42 1.58 10.35
CA GLN A 145 6.83 1.93 10.22
C GLN A 145 7.69 1.20 11.26
N THR A 146 7.25 1.22 12.52
CA THR A 146 8.02 0.63 13.61
C THR A 146 8.13 -0.89 13.47
N ASP A 147 7.01 -1.57 13.27
CA ASP A 147 7.00 -3.03 13.25
C ASP A 147 7.67 -3.60 12.01
N VAL A 148 7.44 -3.00 10.82
CA VAL A 148 8.03 -3.48 9.57
C VAL A 148 9.53 -3.26 9.57
N LEU A 149 10.00 -2.05 9.93
CA LEU A 149 11.42 -1.75 9.99
C LEU A 149 12.14 -2.62 11.04
N ALA A 150 11.55 -2.79 12.23
CA ALA A 150 12.13 -3.62 13.29
C ALA A 150 12.23 -5.09 12.86
N ALA A 151 11.21 -5.64 12.16
CA ALA A 151 11.24 -7.02 11.69
C ALA A 151 12.32 -7.26 10.64
N MET A 152 12.50 -6.34 9.71
CA MET A 152 13.55 -6.40 8.70
C MET A 152 14.94 -6.29 9.34
N ASN A 153 15.13 -5.34 10.24
CA ASN A 153 16.43 -5.09 10.86
C ASN A 153 16.81 -6.12 11.94
N ALA A 154 15.85 -6.83 12.52
CA ALA A 154 16.13 -7.99 13.37
C ALA A 154 16.84 -9.13 12.61
N LEU A 155 16.76 -9.14 11.28
CA LEU A 155 17.47 -10.09 10.41
C LEU A 155 18.84 -9.57 9.95
N GLY A 156 19.24 -8.40 10.43
CA GLY A 156 20.52 -7.78 10.07
C GLY A 156 20.54 -7.13 8.69
N TRP A 157 19.36 -6.84 8.08
CA TRP A 157 19.33 -6.24 6.75
C TRP A 157 19.77 -4.77 6.74
N GLY A 158 19.69 -4.08 7.87
CA GLY A 158 20.20 -2.70 7.99
C GLY A 158 19.42 -1.67 7.18
N ILE A 159 18.12 -1.92 6.99
CA ILE A 159 17.25 -1.02 6.21
C ILE A 159 17.15 0.33 6.92
N PRO A 160 17.45 1.45 6.22
CA PRO A 160 17.29 2.80 6.78
C PRO A 160 15.83 3.15 7.05
N SER A 161 15.60 4.12 7.93
CA SER A 161 14.26 4.66 8.16
C SER A 161 14.13 6.03 7.53
N GLU A 162 13.23 6.15 6.54
CA GLU A 162 12.75 7.44 6.02
C GLU A 162 11.62 8.02 6.88
N GLY A 163 11.16 7.23 7.87
CA GLY A 163 10.20 7.66 8.89
C GLY A 163 8.75 7.63 8.48
N VAL A 164 7.94 8.32 9.27
CA VAL A 164 6.51 8.53 9.00
C VAL A 164 6.33 9.94 8.46
N GLN A 165 5.78 10.07 7.27
CA GLN A 165 5.66 11.33 6.54
C GLN A 165 4.19 11.65 6.21
N SER A 166 3.88 12.94 6.11
CA SER A 166 2.61 13.35 5.52
C SER A 166 2.59 12.96 4.04
N ASP A 167 1.45 12.52 3.55
CA ASP A 167 1.23 12.14 2.15
C ASP A 167 1.48 13.29 1.17
N THR A 168 1.46 14.55 1.63
CA THR A 168 1.81 15.73 0.82
C THR A 168 3.26 15.78 0.37
N GLY A 169 4.15 15.00 0.97
CA GLY A 169 5.57 14.87 0.58
C GLY A 169 5.87 13.63 -0.24
N LEU A 170 4.87 12.76 -0.43
CA LEU A 170 5.03 11.46 -1.06
C LEU A 170 4.37 11.41 -2.45
N GLY A 171 4.90 10.53 -3.28
CA GLY A 171 4.36 10.26 -4.59
C GLY A 171 4.73 11.29 -5.67
N SER A 172 4.45 10.94 -6.91
CA SER A 172 4.74 11.74 -8.09
C SER A 172 3.48 12.38 -8.65
N ALA A 173 3.46 13.70 -8.80
CA ALA A 173 2.40 14.40 -9.48
C ALA A 173 2.52 14.20 -11.00
N LEU A 174 1.62 13.41 -11.59
CA LEU A 174 1.64 13.07 -13.01
C LEU A 174 1.06 14.15 -13.92
N ASN A 175 0.34 15.13 -13.37
CA ASN A 175 -0.24 16.26 -14.09
C ASN A 175 -0.49 17.46 -13.16
N SER A 176 -0.97 18.57 -13.74
CA SER A 176 -1.26 19.78 -12.98
C SER A 176 -2.36 19.63 -11.92
N GLN A 177 -3.34 18.75 -12.12
CA GLN A 177 -4.39 18.48 -11.14
C GLN A 177 -3.83 17.71 -9.94
N ALA A 178 -3.01 16.68 -10.19
CA ALA A 178 -2.31 15.95 -9.14
C ALA A 178 -1.40 16.86 -8.33
N LEU A 179 -0.66 17.75 -9.01
CA LEU A 179 0.19 18.76 -8.35
C LEU A 179 -0.63 19.73 -7.50
N ALA A 180 -1.78 20.20 -7.99
CA ALA A 180 -2.66 21.10 -7.25
C ALA A 180 -3.36 20.39 -6.08
N TYR A 181 -3.65 19.11 -6.21
CA TYR A 181 -4.19 18.29 -5.14
C TYR A 181 -3.17 18.08 -4.02
N GLY A 182 -1.95 17.71 -4.35
CA GLY A 182 -0.81 17.63 -3.44
C GLY A 182 -0.87 16.53 -2.39
N HIS A 183 -1.80 15.60 -2.49
CA HIS A 183 -1.99 14.44 -1.62
C HIS A 183 -1.92 13.13 -2.41
N LEU A 184 -1.71 12.02 -1.73
CA LEU A 184 -1.95 10.69 -2.31
C LEU A 184 -3.46 10.48 -2.48
N VAL A 185 -3.90 10.10 -3.68
CA VAL A 185 -5.33 9.91 -3.98
C VAL A 185 -5.96 8.90 -3.04
N LEU A 186 -5.26 7.81 -2.74
CA LEU A 186 -5.73 6.74 -1.85
C LEU A 186 -5.99 7.19 -0.40
N LEU A 187 -5.29 8.21 0.09
CA LEU A 187 -5.34 8.61 1.50
C LEU A 187 -5.98 9.98 1.72
N GLY A 188 -5.87 10.85 0.75
CA GLY A 188 -6.14 12.28 0.88
C GLY A 188 -7.61 12.66 0.93
N PRO A 189 -7.91 13.94 1.12
CA PRO A 189 -9.27 14.45 1.28
C PRO A 189 -10.03 14.55 -0.05
N ALA A 190 -11.33 14.84 0.02
CA ALA A 190 -12.11 15.22 -1.17
C ALA A 190 -11.54 16.48 -1.81
N TYR A 191 -11.53 16.51 -3.16
CA TYR A 191 -11.04 17.65 -3.93
C TYR A 191 -11.85 17.81 -5.23
N GLY A 192 -13.02 18.42 -5.13
CA GLY A 192 -13.94 18.63 -6.25
C GLY A 192 -14.23 17.32 -6.99
N ASP A 193 -14.24 17.38 -8.31
CA ASP A 193 -14.45 16.21 -9.17
C ASP A 193 -13.19 15.32 -9.29
N TYR A 194 -12.01 15.84 -8.91
CA TYR A 194 -10.77 15.08 -8.97
C TYR A 194 -10.75 13.95 -7.95
N VAL A 195 -11.15 14.20 -6.69
CA VAL A 195 -11.38 13.17 -5.68
C VAL A 195 -12.75 13.39 -5.05
N ALA A 196 -13.79 12.94 -5.76
CA ALA A 196 -15.17 13.13 -5.31
C ALA A 196 -15.57 12.18 -4.17
N THR A 197 -14.96 11.01 -4.12
CA THR A 197 -15.31 9.95 -3.15
C THR A 197 -14.03 9.37 -2.51
N PRO A 198 -13.40 10.11 -1.59
CA PRO A 198 -12.22 9.61 -0.90
C PRO A 198 -12.55 8.44 0.05
N SER A 199 -11.54 7.70 0.47
CA SER A 199 -11.65 6.66 1.51
C SER A 199 -12.33 7.22 2.76
N ARG A 200 -13.16 6.42 3.46
CA ARG A 200 -13.98 6.88 4.60
C ARG A 200 -13.54 6.31 5.95
N MET A 201 -12.37 5.71 5.99
CA MET A 201 -11.79 5.07 7.17
C MET A 201 -10.37 5.57 7.39
N PRO A 202 -9.81 5.40 8.60
CA PRO A 202 -8.38 5.60 8.82
C PRO A 202 -7.53 4.71 7.91
N GLY A 203 -6.34 5.21 7.54
CA GLY A 203 -5.41 4.43 6.71
C GLY A 203 -4.01 5.01 6.69
N ALA A 204 -3.11 4.20 6.18
CA ALA A 204 -1.72 4.57 5.87
C ALA A 204 -1.22 3.74 4.68
N LEU A 205 -0.17 4.22 4.04
CA LEU A 205 0.51 3.54 2.95
C LEU A 205 1.96 3.29 3.37
N ILE A 206 2.45 2.08 3.17
CA ILE A 206 3.85 1.75 3.46
C ILE A 206 4.59 1.41 2.17
N GLU A 207 5.81 1.92 2.07
CA GLU A 207 6.84 1.56 1.10
C GLU A 207 8.03 1.02 1.89
N PRO A 208 8.12 -0.30 2.09
CA PRO A 208 9.08 -0.89 3.02
C PRO A 208 10.51 -0.92 2.50
N LEU A 209 10.70 -0.82 1.17
CA LEU A 209 11.98 -0.98 0.49
C LEU A 209 12.00 -0.21 -0.83
N PHE A 210 13.20 0.24 -1.25
CA PHE A 210 13.46 0.76 -2.61
C PHE A 210 13.82 -0.40 -3.54
N ILE A 211 12.95 -0.74 -4.47
CA ILE A 211 13.21 -1.87 -5.39
C ILE A 211 14.23 -1.55 -6.48
N THR A 212 14.62 -0.29 -6.61
CA THR A 212 15.71 0.17 -7.49
C THR A 212 17.10 0.01 -6.84
N ASP A 213 17.20 -0.12 -5.52
CA ASP A 213 18.41 -0.61 -4.86
C ASP A 213 18.50 -2.14 -5.01
N PRO A 214 19.60 -2.71 -5.58
CA PRO A 214 19.67 -4.14 -5.85
C PRO A 214 19.59 -5.03 -4.62
N PHE A 215 20.10 -4.57 -3.47
CA PHE A 215 20.04 -5.34 -2.22
C PHE A 215 18.59 -5.37 -1.69
N GLU A 216 17.94 -4.22 -1.56
CA GLU A 216 16.54 -4.13 -1.12
C GLU A 216 15.60 -4.79 -2.14
N GLY A 217 15.87 -4.64 -3.44
CA GLY A 217 15.16 -5.36 -4.51
C GLY A 217 15.28 -6.89 -4.39
N SER A 218 16.44 -7.39 -3.94
CA SER A 218 16.61 -8.82 -3.67
C SER A 218 15.77 -9.28 -2.48
N ILE A 219 15.67 -8.49 -1.43
CA ILE A 219 14.82 -8.76 -0.26
C ILE A 219 13.35 -8.76 -0.70
N ALA A 220 12.88 -7.71 -1.37
CA ALA A 220 11.50 -7.57 -1.85
C ALA A 220 11.09 -8.72 -2.78
N ALA A 221 12.00 -9.19 -3.62
CA ALA A 221 11.77 -10.29 -4.55
C ALA A 221 11.85 -11.68 -3.92
N SER A 222 12.36 -11.80 -2.69
CA SER A 222 12.50 -13.05 -1.99
C SER A 222 11.20 -13.44 -1.28
N ARG A 223 10.88 -14.74 -1.26
CA ARG A 223 9.75 -15.25 -0.49
C ARG A 223 9.87 -14.91 0.99
N HIS A 224 11.09 -14.99 1.53
CA HIS A 224 11.38 -14.68 2.93
C HIS A 224 11.13 -13.21 3.25
N GLY A 225 11.59 -12.28 2.39
CA GLY A 225 11.35 -10.84 2.56
C GLY A 225 9.87 -10.49 2.57
N GLN A 226 9.11 -11.03 1.61
CA GLN A 226 7.66 -10.83 1.53
C GLN A 226 6.93 -11.33 2.77
N GLU A 227 7.30 -12.51 3.29
CA GLU A 227 6.72 -13.06 4.52
C GLU A 227 7.06 -12.25 5.78
N VAL A 228 8.29 -11.71 5.88
CA VAL A 228 8.71 -10.86 7.00
C VAL A 228 7.88 -9.58 7.01
N ILE A 229 7.78 -8.91 5.87
CA ILE A 229 6.97 -7.69 5.72
C ILE A 229 5.50 -7.98 6.05
N ALA A 230 4.92 -9.03 5.48
CA ALA A 230 3.52 -9.37 5.70
C ALA A 230 3.18 -9.67 7.17
N ARG A 231 4.06 -10.40 7.87
CA ARG A 231 3.88 -10.68 9.32
C ARG A 231 3.97 -9.41 10.16
N ALA A 232 4.89 -8.53 9.84
CA ALA A 232 5.07 -7.28 10.55
C ALA A 232 3.89 -6.33 10.33
N MET A 233 3.38 -6.23 9.09
CA MET A 233 2.17 -5.48 8.78
C MET A 233 0.95 -6.04 9.53
N ALA A 234 0.75 -7.35 9.52
CA ALA A 234 -0.35 -7.98 10.24
C ALA A 234 -0.26 -7.73 11.75
N LYS A 235 0.95 -7.72 12.34
CA LYS A 235 1.19 -7.35 13.74
C LYS A 235 0.81 -5.90 14.01
N ALA A 236 1.21 -4.96 13.17
CA ALA A 236 0.86 -3.53 13.31
C ALA A 236 -0.67 -3.32 13.25
N ILE A 237 -1.36 -4.02 12.35
CA ILE A 237 -2.82 -4.00 12.24
C ILE A 237 -3.47 -4.56 13.50
N ASP A 238 -2.97 -5.68 14.04
CA ASP A 238 -3.46 -6.28 15.27
C ASP A 238 -3.32 -5.34 16.46
N GLN A 239 -2.17 -4.70 16.60
CA GLN A 239 -1.89 -3.69 17.63
C GLN A 239 -2.79 -2.46 17.47
N TYR A 240 -3.06 -2.02 16.24
CA TYR A 240 -3.94 -0.88 15.99
C TYR A 240 -5.35 -1.10 16.55
N PHE A 241 -5.86 -2.31 16.50
CA PHE A 241 -7.18 -2.66 17.02
C PHE A 241 -7.17 -3.21 18.46
N ALA A 242 -6.01 -3.29 19.10
CA ALA A 242 -5.93 -3.75 20.49
C ALA A 242 -6.58 -2.75 21.44
N PRO A 243 -7.35 -3.19 22.46
CA PRO A 243 -7.92 -2.31 23.47
C PRO A 243 -6.82 -1.54 24.22
N GLY A 244 -6.93 -0.22 24.27
CA GLY A 244 -6.02 0.62 25.06
C GLY A 244 -4.65 0.87 24.42
N ALA A 245 -4.47 0.59 23.14
CA ALA A 245 -3.27 0.92 22.39
C ALA A 245 -3.23 2.40 21.97
#